data_e7a7c58af4159fd88bf5d63fa0033d22
#
_entry.id   e7a7c58af4159fd88bf5d63fa0033d22
#
_cell.length_a   1.000
_cell.length_b   1.000
_cell.length_c   1.000
_cell.angle_alpha   90.00
_cell.angle_beta   90.00
_cell.angle_gamma   90.00
#
_symmetry.space_group_name_H-M   'P 1'
#
loop_
_entity.id
_entity.type
_entity.pdbx_description
1 polymer ?
#
loop_
_entity_poly.entity_id
_entity_poly.type
_entity_poly.pdbx_seq_one_letter_code
_entity_poly.pdbx_strand_id
1 'polypeptide(L)'
;QLNNINKLVNYKRRNFKFYNKIFKENKELKIFEEPKKCKSNYWLNTLILKGNNYKYRDRIITESHRNNIFLRPAWRCLSQNKYLRNFPKMNLSNTDNLQKRILNLPSSAHLISKI
;
A
#
# COMPACT_ATOMS: atom_id res chain seq x y z
N GLN A 1 -3.46 25.25 -1.55
CA GLN A 1 -3.32 23.82 -1.91
C GLN A 1 -4.40 23.36 -2.90
N LEU A 2 -5.65 23.80 -2.77
CA LEU A 2 -6.76 23.41 -3.65
C LEU A 2 -6.50 23.74 -5.13
N ASN A 3 -5.92 24.89 -5.43
CA ASN A 3 -5.57 25.30 -6.80
C ASN A 3 -4.58 24.36 -7.50
N ASN A 4 -3.84 23.56 -6.73
CA ASN A 4 -2.83 22.61 -7.22
C ASN A 4 -3.24 21.14 -7.11
N ILE A 5 -4.49 20.85 -6.69
CA ILE A 5 -4.90 19.48 -6.37
C ILE A 5 -4.77 18.54 -7.58
N ASN A 6 -5.17 18.98 -8.76
CA ASN A 6 -5.05 18.18 -9.99
C ASN A 6 -3.60 17.86 -10.32
N LYS A 7 -2.69 18.79 -10.12
CA LYS A 7 -1.25 18.59 -10.31
C LYS A 7 -0.71 17.54 -9.31
N LEU A 8 -1.09 17.65 -8.04
CA LEU A 8 -0.69 16.71 -6.99
C LEU A 8 -1.23 15.28 -7.27
N VAL A 9 -2.49 15.15 -7.66
CA VAL A 9 -3.10 13.88 -8.05
C VAL A 9 -2.36 13.26 -9.25
N ASN A 10 -2.04 14.06 -10.26
CA ASN A 10 -1.29 13.59 -11.42
C ASN A 10 0.11 13.07 -11.02
N TYR A 11 0.82 13.73 -10.12
CA TYR A 11 2.10 13.26 -9.62
C TYR A 11 1.96 11.91 -8.88
N LYS A 12 0.94 11.75 -8.03
CA LYS A 12 0.68 10.49 -7.34
C LYS A 12 0.33 9.36 -8.33
N ARG A 13 -0.43 9.64 -9.37
CA ARG A 13 -0.73 8.68 -10.44
C ARG A 13 0.52 8.31 -11.25
N ARG A 14 1.46 9.22 -11.44
CA ARG A 14 2.78 8.92 -12.04
C ARG A 14 3.60 7.99 -11.14
N ASN A 15 3.62 8.23 -9.82
CA ASN A 15 4.28 7.32 -8.87
C ASN A 15 3.71 5.91 -8.97
N PHE A 16 2.37 5.78 -9.03
CA PHE A 16 1.72 4.48 -9.23
C PHE A 16 2.20 3.79 -10.52
N LYS A 17 2.19 4.50 -11.64
CA LYS A 17 2.65 3.95 -12.94
C LYS A 17 4.10 3.47 -12.86
N PHE A 18 4.96 4.23 -12.18
CA PHE A 18 6.36 3.86 -11.97
C PHE A 18 6.49 2.56 -11.15
N TYR A 19 5.81 2.47 -10.02
CA TYR A 19 5.81 1.25 -9.21
C TYR A 19 5.20 0.06 -9.96
N ASN A 20 4.11 0.28 -10.69
CA ASN A 20 3.51 -0.78 -11.47
C ASN A 20 4.47 -1.33 -12.53
N LYS A 21 5.24 -0.47 -13.20
CA LYS A 21 6.29 -0.89 -14.14
C LYS A 21 7.37 -1.74 -13.45
N ILE A 22 7.84 -1.33 -12.26
CA ILE A 22 8.87 -2.06 -11.51
C ILE A 22 8.39 -3.45 -11.10
N PHE A 23 7.15 -3.56 -10.61
CA PHE A 23 6.63 -4.81 -10.04
C PHE A 23 5.85 -5.66 -11.03
N LYS A 24 5.67 -5.23 -12.28
CA LYS A 24 4.82 -5.89 -13.28
C LYS A 24 5.16 -7.37 -13.47
N GLU A 25 6.42 -7.69 -13.63
CA GLU A 25 6.91 -9.05 -13.86
C GLU A 25 7.22 -9.83 -12.58
N ASN A 26 7.01 -9.22 -11.40
CA ASN A 26 7.30 -9.87 -10.14
C ASN A 26 6.23 -10.92 -9.81
N LYS A 27 6.65 -12.17 -9.60
CA LYS A 27 5.76 -13.29 -9.31
C LYS A 27 5.23 -13.28 -7.87
N GLU A 28 5.96 -12.66 -6.95
CA GLU A 28 5.69 -12.70 -5.51
C GLU A 28 5.03 -11.43 -4.97
N LEU A 29 5.13 -10.33 -5.72
CA LEU A 29 4.64 -9.01 -5.34
C LEU A 29 3.64 -8.52 -6.39
N LYS A 30 2.65 -7.76 -5.95
CA LYS A 30 1.68 -7.11 -6.83
C LYS A 30 1.34 -5.72 -6.31
N ILE A 31 1.45 -4.71 -7.16
CA ILE A 31 0.86 -3.40 -6.89
C ILE A 31 -0.66 -3.50 -6.96
N PHE A 32 -1.35 -2.90 -5.98
CA PHE A 32 -2.80 -2.79 -6.01
C PHE A 32 -3.21 -1.71 -7.00
N GLU A 33 -3.96 -2.12 -8.01
CA GLU A 33 -4.50 -1.22 -9.05
C GLU A 33 -5.92 -0.78 -8.70
N GLU A 34 -6.29 0.41 -9.15
CA GLU A 34 -7.67 0.88 -9.01
C GLU A 34 -8.64 -0.06 -9.74
N PRO A 35 -9.80 -0.39 -9.15
CA PRO A 35 -10.81 -1.20 -9.80
C PRO A 35 -11.33 -0.54 -11.09
N LYS A 36 -11.86 -1.35 -12.02
CA LYS A 36 -12.54 -0.84 -13.21
C LYS A 36 -13.65 0.16 -12.80
N LYS A 37 -13.78 1.22 -13.55
CA LYS A 37 -14.73 2.34 -13.31
C LYS A 37 -14.45 3.18 -12.06
N CYS A 38 -13.31 3.01 -11.39
CA CYS A 38 -12.87 3.86 -10.29
C CYS A 38 -11.70 4.74 -10.73
N LYS A 39 -11.59 5.93 -10.13
CA LYS A 39 -10.45 6.83 -10.33
C LYS A 39 -9.81 7.16 -8.98
N SER A 40 -8.75 6.44 -8.65
CA SER A 40 -7.99 6.63 -7.42
C SER A 40 -7.11 7.88 -7.49
N ASN A 41 -6.97 8.58 -6.38
CA ASN A 41 -5.96 9.62 -6.21
C ASN A 41 -4.58 9.03 -5.85
N TYR A 42 -4.48 7.71 -5.64
CA TYR A 42 -3.28 7.01 -5.16
C TYR A 42 -2.61 7.72 -3.97
N TRP A 43 -3.43 8.08 -2.98
CA TRP A 43 -2.90 8.63 -1.72
C TRP A 43 -1.81 7.74 -1.13
N LEU A 44 -2.04 6.42 -1.14
CA LEU A 44 -1.05 5.39 -0.84
C LEU A 44 -0.85 4.48 -2.06
N ASN A 45 0.38 4.11 -2.33
CA ASN A 45 0.71 3.05 -3.27
C ASN A 45 0.89 1.76 -2.48
N THR A 46 0.01 0.80 -2.72
CA THR A 46 -0.10 -0.43 -1.93
C THR A 46 0.51 -1.59 -2.66
N LEU A 47 1.48 -2.25 -2.03
CA LEU A 47 2.11 -3.48 -2.49
C LEU A 47 1.50 -4.66 -1.73
N ILE A 48 1.15 -5.73 -2.43
CA ILE A 48 0.58 -6.95 -1.87
C ILE A 48 1.58 -8.09 -2.04
N LEU A 49 1.95 -8.72 -0.93
CA LEU A 49 2.73 -9.96 -0.92
C LEU A 49 1.83 -11.14 -1.31
N LYS A 50 2.19 -11.91 -2.35
CA LYS A 50 1.42 -13.07 -2.80
C LYS A 50 1.75 -14.33 -1.97
N GLY A 51 0.82 -15.26 -1.96
CA GLY A 51 1.02 -16.56 -1.30
C GLY A 51 1.43 -16.44 0.18
N ASN A 52 2.40 -17.24 0.59
CA ASN A 52 2.91 -17.29 1.96
C ASN A 52 4.02 -16.27 2.25
N ASN A 53 4.27 -15.32 1.34
CA ASN A 53 5.35 -14.34 1.48
C ASN A 53 5.07 -13.29 2.57
N TYR A 54 3.85 -13.25 3.11
CA TYR A 54 3.50 -12.39 4.24
C TYR A 54 4.43 -12.56 5.46
N LYS A 55 5.00 -13.75 5.65
CA LYS A 55 5.98 -14.04 6.72
C LYS A 55 7.25 -13.20 6.62
N TYR A 56 7.57 -12.68 5.43
CA TYR A 56 8.74 -11.82 5.21
C TYR A 56 8.43 -10.33 5.32
N ARG A 57 7.16 -9.95 5.54
CA ARG A 57 6.73 -8.54 5.56
C ARG A 57 7.57 -7.66 6.47
N ASP A 58 7.74 -8.08 7.70
CA ASP A 58 8.43 -7.26 8.71
C ASP A 58 9.94 -7.17 8.41
N ARG A 59 10.53 -8.24 7.86
CA ARG A 59 11.91 -8.23 7.35
C ARG A 59 12.06 -7.27 6.16
N ILE A 60 11.13 -7.28 5.22
CA ILE A 60 11.12 -6.35 4.07
C ILE A 60 11.06 -4.91 4.57
N ILE A 61 10.22 -4.59 5.55
CA ILE A 61 10.12 -3.26 6.16
C ILE A 61 11.47 -2.88 6.77
N THR A 62 12.06 -3.74 7.59
CA THR A 62 13.33 -3.48 8.27
C THR A 62 14.47 -3.22 7.27
N GLU A 63 14.62 -4.07 6.27
CA GLU A 63 15.66 -3.92 5.24
C GLU A 63 15.45 -2.66 4.38
N SER A 64 14.19 -2.34 4.06
CA SER A 64 13.87 -1.11 3.34
C SER A 64 14.23 0.13 4.15
N HIS A 65 13.94 0.15 5.45
CA HIS A 65 14.29 1.27 6.33
C HIS A 65 15.81 1.44 6.45
N ARG A 66 16.58 0.35 6.50
CA ARG A 66 18.06 0.40 6.48
C ARG A 66 18.60 1.06 5.20
N ASN A 67 17.86 0.95 4.11
CA ASN A 67 18.17 1.58 2.83
C ASN A 67 17.46 2.94 2.63
N ASN A 68 16.96 3.57 3.69
CA ASN A 68 16.24 4.85 3.66
C ASN A 68 14.95 4.82 2.81
N ILE A 69 14.34 3.64 2.62
CA ILE A 69 13.04 3.47 1.96
C ILE A 69 12.00 3.16 3.03
N PHE A 70 11.18 4.14 3.38
CA PHE A 70 10.25 4.02 4.51
C PHE A 70 8.92 3.38 4.10
N LEU A 71 8.92 2.05 4.09
CA LEU A 71 7.70 1.27 3.94
C LEU A 71 6.90 1.26 5.25
N ARG A 72 5.58 1.11 5.12
CA ARG A 72 4.68 1.00 6.29
C ARG A 72 3.74 -0.20 6.10
N PRO A 73 3.48 -0.98 7.16
CA PRO A 73 2.43 -1.99 7.12
C PRO A 73 1.05 -1.34 7.01
N ALA A 74 0.03 -2.12 6.65
CA ALA A 74 -1.35 -1.68 6.82
C ALA A 74 -1.65 -1.40 8.29
N TRP A 75 -2.58 -0.47 8.55
CA TRP A 75 -3.06 -0.23 9.90
C TRP A 75 -3.70 -1.48 10.51
N ARG A 76 -3.69 -1.56 11.82
CA ARG A 76 -4.39 -2.62 12.55
C ARG A 76 -5.88 -2.58 12.24
N CYS A 77 -6.48 -3.75 12.04
CA CYS A 77 -7.91 -3.87 11.87
C CYS A 77 -8.64 -3.38 13.14
N LEU A 78 -9.77 -2.71 12.97
CA LEU A 78 -10.59 -2.23 14.10
C LEU A 78 -10.98 -3.36 15.05
N SER A 79 -11.24 -4.57 14.53
CA SER A 79 -11.53 -5.77 15.29
C SER A 79 -10.43 -6.19 16.27
N GLN A 80 -9.19 -5.76 16.04
CA GLN A 80 -8.03 -6.02 16.90
C GLN A 80 -7.87 -4.96 18.01
N ASN A 81 -8.68 -3.90 17.99
CA ASN A 81 -8.68 -2.88 19.03
C ASN A 81 -9.40 -3.44 20.26
N LYS A 82 -8.76 -3.33 21.45
CA LYS A 82 -9.30 -3.84 22.70
C LYS A 82 -10.72 -3.32 23.04
N TYR A 83 -11.01 -2.09 22.63
CA TYR A 83 -12.32 -1.46 22.88
C TYR A 83 -13.41 -1.91 21.88
N LEU A 84 -13.04 -2.42 20.71
CA LEU A 84 -13.97 -2.78 19.63
C LEU A 84 -14.10 -4.28 19.42
N ARG A 85 -13.27 -5.10 20.04
CA ARG A 85 -13.23 -6.56 19.81
C ARG A 85 -14.51 -7.29 20.16
N ASN A 86 -15.31 -6.76 21.10
CA ASN A 86 -16.54 -7.37 21.58
C ASN A 86 -17.79 -6.90 20.82
N PHE A 87 -17.66 -5.94 19.90
CA PHE A 87 -18.77 -5.49 19.07
C PHE A 87 -19.10 -6.50 17.96
N PRO A 88 -20.37 -6.53 17.50
CA PRO A 88 -20.74 -7.38 16.37
C PRO A 88 -19.87 -7.15 15.15
N LYS A 89 -19.47 -8.22 14.49
CA LYS A 89 -18.60 -8.18 13.30
C LYS A 89 -18.95 -9.31 12.34
N MET A 90 -18.72 -9.06 11.08
CA MET A 90 -18.82 -10.07 10.04
C MET A 90 -17.61 -11.01 10.07
N ASN A 91 -17.56 -12.00 9.17
CA ASN A 91 -16.35 -12.80 8.96
C ASN A 91 -15.23 -11.89 8.42
N LEU A 92 -14.12 -11.80 9.15
CA LEU A 92 -12.98 -10.93 8.86
C LEU A 92 -11.78 -11.68 8.29
N SER A 93 -11.90 -12.96 7.93
CA SER A 93 -10.80 -13.79 7.44
C SER A 93 -10.04 -13.15 6.27
N ASN A 94 -10.75 -12.57 5.31
CA ASN A 94 -10.14 -11.86 4.18
C ASN A 94 -9.42 -10.57 4.62
N THR A 95 -10.01 -9.82 5.54
CA THR A 95 -9.42 -8.59 6.09
C THR A 95 -8.12 -8.90 6.83
N ASP A 96 -8.14 -9.91 7.70
CA ASP A 96 -6.97 -10.35 8.47
C ASP A 96 -5.87 -10.89 7.55
N ASN A 97 -6.23 -11.61 6.50
CA ASN A 97 -5.29 -12.11 5.51
C ASN A 97 -4.63 -10.95 4.74
N LEU A 98 -5.42 -10.01 4.24
CA LEU A 98 -4.91 -8.85 3.51
C LEU A 98 -4.03 -7.96 4.39
N GLN A 99 -4.45 -7.69 5.62
CA GLN A 99 -3.69 -6.87 6.56
C GLN A 99 -2.26 -7.38 6.78
N LYS A 100 -2.07 -8.70 6.82
CA LYS A 100 -0.75 -9.33 6.96
C LYS A 100 0.12 -9.18 5.70
N ARG A 101 -0.49 -8.97 4.54
CA ARG A 101 0.17 -9.01 3.22
C ARG A 101 0.40 -7.64 2.62
N ILE A 102 -0.17 -6.58 3.20
CA ILE A 102 -0.10 -5.23 2.65
C ILE A 102 1.10 -4.48 3.19
N LEU A 103 1.80 -3.82 2.25
CA LEU A 103 2.83 -2.83 2.48
C LEU A 103 2.47 -1.55 1.74
N ASN A 104 2.58 -0.40 2.40
CA ASN A 104 2.45 0.90 1.76
C ASN A 104 3.83 1.43 1.37
N LEU A 105 3.99 1.70 0.08
CA LEU A 105 5.21 2.28 -0.49
C LEU A 105 5.25 3.79 -0.25
N PRO A 106 6.43 4.43 -0.29
CA PRO A 106 6.54 5.88 -0.27
C PRO A 106 5.65 6.50 -1.34
N SER A 107 4.80 7.44 -0.96
CA SER A 107 3.74 7.98 -1.84
C SER A 107 3.72 9.51 -1.86
N SER A 108 4.83 10.16 -1.55
CA SER A 108 4.97 11.61 -1.70
C SER A 108 4.71 12.03 -3.14
N ALA A 109 3.96 13.11 -3.35
CA ALA A 109 3.58 13.57 -4.69
C ALA A 109 4.81 13.86 -5.58
N HIS A 110 5.88 14.37 -4.97
CA HIS A 110 7.09 14.78 -5.70
C HIS A 110 8.18 13.70 -5.74
N LEU A 111 7.84 12.45 -5.44
CA LEU A 111 8.83 11.36 -5.36
C LEU A 111 9.59 11.17 -6.67
N ILE A 112 8.92 11.26 -7.81
CA ILE A 112 9.48 11.03 -9.16
C ILE A 112 9.75 12.36 -9.90
N SER A 113 9.38 13.51 -9.35
CA SER A 113 9.62 14.80 -10.03
C SER A 113 11.10 15.21 -10.07
N LYS A 114 11.97 14.43 -9.41
CA LYS A 114 13.43 14.63 -9.36
C LYS A 114 14.21 13.56 -10.11
N ILE A 115 13.52 12.64 -10.78
CA ILE A 115 14.04 11.64 -11.71
C ILE A 115 13.55 12.00 -13.13
#